data_d18574820b1ecae88d71082368977d5e
#
_entry.id   d18574820b1ecae88d71082368977d5e
#
_cell.length_a   1.000
_cell.length_b   1.000
_cell.length_c   1.000
_cell.angle_alpha   90.00
_cell.angle_beta   90.00
_cell.angle_gamma   90.00
#
_symmetry.space_group_name_H-M   'P 1'
#
loop_
_entity.id
_entity.type
_entity.pdbx_description
1 polymer ?
#
loop_
_entity_poly.entity_id
_entity_poly.type
_entity_poly.pdbx_seq_one_letter_code
_entity_poly.pdbx_strand_id
1 'polypeptide(L)'
;TSFLRGLTFDNSIIIVDECQNLNFHELDTIITRVGQNSKIFFCGDFGQSDLTKLNEKNGLMDFLQILQNMDEFDCTEFNIGDIVRSGFVRNYLIQKTKLGMGIE
;
A
#
# COMPACT_ATOMS: atom_id res chain seq x y z
N THR A 1 8.16 -8.53 -11.98
CA THR A 1 8.52 -7.10 -12.03
C THR A 1 9.60 -6.78 -13.04
N SER A 2 10.45 -7.77 -13.39
CA SER A 2 11.47 -7.52 -14.40
C SER A 2 10.89 -7.16 -15.78
N PHE A 3 9.71 -7.65 -16.10
CA PHE A 3 9.05 -7.31 -17.37
C PHE A 3 8.56 -5.86 -17.44
N LEU A 4 8.53 -5.15 -16.33
CA LEU A 4 8.14 -3.73 -16.30
C LEU A 4 9.29 -2.80 -16.69
N ARG A 5 10.51 -3.31 -16.80
CA ARG A 5 11.65 -2.49 -17.20
C ARG A 5 11.44 -1.91 -18.60
N GLY A 6 11.74 -0.62 -18.71
CA GLY A 6 11.60 0.09 -19.99
C GLY A 6 10.18 0.51 -20.33
N LEU A 7 9.19 0.13 -19.52
CA LEU A 7 7.81 0.57 -19.73
C LEU A 7 7.56 1.84 -18.96
N THR A 8 6.71 2.70 -19.51
CA THR A 8 6.23 3.91 -18.86
C THR A 8 4.72 3.93 -18.98
N PHE A 9 4.06 4.20 -17.86
CA PHE A 9 2.61 4.24 -17.82
C PHE A 9 2.14 5.69 -17.87
N ASP A 10 1.67 6.12 -19.05
CA ASP A 10 1.12 7.44 -19.23
C ASP A 10 -0.40 7.40 -19.22
N ASN A 11 -1.02 8.48 -18.76
CA ASN A 11 -2.48 8.62 -18.73
C ASN A 11 -3.15 7.46 -18.00
N SER A 12 -2.54 7.03 -16.90
CA SER A 12 -2.92 5.80 -16.18
C SER A 12 -3.21 6.08 -14.72
N ILE A 13 -4.07 5.25 -14.15
CA ILE A 13 -4.21 5.14 -12.70
C ILE A 13 -3.65 3.78 -12.32
N ILE A 14 -2.63 3.80 -11.47
CA ILE A 14 -1.92 2.59 -11.06
C ILE A 14 -2.25 2.30 -9.62
N ILE A 15 -2.71 1.11 -9.33
CA ILE A 15 -3.00 0.68 -7.97
C ILE A 15 -2.08 -0.49 -7.63
N VAL A 16 -1.28 -0.30 -6.59
CA VAL A 16 -0.37 -1.33 -6.09
C VAL A 16 -0.98 -1.87 -4.80
N ASP A 17 -1.68 -2.98 -4.92
CA ASP A 17 -2.34 -3.61 -3.78
C ASP A 17 -1.36 -4.52 -3.03
N GLU A 18 -1.60 -4.67 -1.72
CA GLU A 18 -0.76 -5.50 -0.86
C GLU A 18 0.73 -5.12 -0.96
N CYS A 19 1.02 -3.82 -1.00
CA CYS A 19 2.38 -3.33 -1.26
C CYS A 19 3.36 -3.68 -0.14
N GLN A 20 2.88 -4.03 1.06
CA GLN A 20 3.74 -4.48 2.15
C GLN A 20 4.46 -5.79 1.82
N ASN A 21 3.99 -6.53 0.84
CA ASN A 21 4.61 -7.79 0.41
C ASN A 21 5.72 -7.59 -0.62
N LEU A 22 5.91 -6.36 -1.10
CA LEU A 22 6.94 -6.05 -2.09
C LEU A 22 8.21 -5.56 -1.40
N ASN A 23 9.34 -5.81 -2.01
CA ASN A 23 10.60 -5.28 -1.51
C ASN A 23 10.89 -3.90 -2.11
N PHE A 24 11.93 -3.22 -1.60
CA PHE A 24 12.30 -1.89 -2.07
C PHE A 24 12.56 -1.86 -3.57
N HIS A 25 13.27 -2.84 -4.08
CA HIS A 25 13.60 -2.90 -5.50
C HIS A 25 12.36 -2.98 -6.38
N GLU A 26 11.39 -3.79 -5.96
CA GLU A 26 10.13 -3.93 -6.69
C GLU A 26 9.32 -2.64 -6.66
N LEU A 27 9.22 -2.01 -5.49
CA LEU A 27 8.51 -0.74 -5.34
C LEU A 27 9.19 0.37 -6.15
N ASP A 28 10.51 0.43 -6.10
CA ASP A 28 11.30 1.38 -6.87
C ASP A 28 11.07 1.19 -8.38
N THR A 29 11.04 -0.05 -8.84
CA THR A 29 10.79 -0.36 -10.24
C THR A 29 9.41 0.13 -10.67
N ILE A 30 8.40 -0.08 -9.84
CA ILE A 30 7.03 0.33 -10.17
C ILE A 30 6.91 1.85 -10.20
N ILE A 31 7.38 2.55 -9.17
CA ILE A 31 7.18 3.99 -9.08
C ILE A 31 7.92 4.75 -10.17
N THR A 32 9.07 4.24 -10.58
CA THR A 32 9.85 4.89 -11.64
C THR A 32 9.27 4.67 -13.03
N ARG A 33 8.20 3.89 -13.14
CA ARG A 33 7.47 3.68 -14.40
C ARG A 33 6.26 4.60 -14.56
N VAL A 34 5.95 5.39 -13.54
CA VAL A 34 4.82 6.33 -13.60
C VAL A 34 5.19 7.44 -14.57
N GLY A 35 4.40 7.59 -15.61
CA GLY A 35 4.62 8.58 -16.65
C GLY A 35 3.77 9.82 -16.49
N GLN A 36 3.53 10.51 -17.60
CA GLN A 36 2.79 11.76 -17.60
C GLN A 36 1.30 11.52 -17.41
N ASN A 37 0.66 12.46 -16.72
CA ASN A 37 -0.79 12.43 -16.49
C ASN A 37 -1.25 11.13 -15.84
N SER A 38 -0.46 10.64 -14.90
CA SER A 38 -0.73 9.37 -14.22
C SER A 38 -0.75 9.55 -12.71
N LYS A 39 -1.47 8.68 -12.04
CA LYS A 39 -1.53 8.63 -10.57
C LYS A 39 -1.22 7.23 -10.10
N ILE A 40 -0.58 7.13 -8.94
CA ILE A 40 -0.26 5.84 -8.34
C ILE A 40 -0.75 5.82 -6.89
N PHE A 41 -1.34 4.71 -6.51
CA PHE A 41 -1.81 4.46 -5.15
C PHE A 41 -1.14 3.20 -4.61
N PHE A 42 -0.48 3.34 -3.47
CA PHE A 42 0.08 2.19 -2.76
C PHE A 42 -0.87 1.83 -1.63
N CYS A 43 -1.42 0.64 -1.71
CA CYS A 43 -2.39 0.14 -0.73
C CYS A 43 -1.78 -1.02 0.03
N GLY A 44 -1.91 -1.00 1.34
CA GLY A 44 -1.35 -2.07 2.14
C GLY A 44 -1.80 -2.00 3.59
N ASP A 45 -1.49 -3.04 4.32
CA ASP A 45 -1.76 -3.14 5.74
C ASP A 45 -0.42 -3.11 6.48
N PHE A 46 -0.22 -2.08 7.29
CA PHE A 46 1.05 -1.83 7.98
C PHE A 46 0.82 -1.79 9.48
N GLY A 47 0.78 -2.96 10.12
CA GLY A 47 0.84 -3.01 11.58
C GLY A 47 2.23 -2.54 12.05
N GLN A 48 2.29 -1.77 13.14
CA GLN A 48 3.55 -1.18 13.59
C GLN A 48 4.62 -2.23 13.90
N SER A 49 4.22 -3.35 14.51
CA SER A 49 5.16 -4.42 14.81
C SER A 49 5.66 -5.10 13.53
N ASP A 50 4.84 -5.11 12.49
CA ASP A 50 5.18 -5.74 11.22
C ASP A 50 6.07 -4.84 10.37
N LEU A 51 5.93 -3.50 10.49
CA LEU A 51 6.74 -2.57 9.72
C LEU A 51 8.24 -2.74 9.99
N THR A 52 8.63 -2.92 11.25
CA THR A 52 10.03 -3.12 11.59
C THR A 52 10.59 -4.38 10.93
N LYS A 53 9.84 -5.46 11.01
CA LYS A 53 10.25 -6.73 10.39
C LYS A 53 10.29 -6.63 8.87
N LEU A 54 9.32 -5.97 8.27
CA LEU A 54 9.27 -5.78 6.83
C LEU A 54 10.42 -4.91 6.35
N ASN A 55 10.78 -3.88 7.11
CA ASN A 55 11.90 -3.03 6.72
C ASN A 55 13.23 -3.78 6.77
N GLU A 56 13.45 -4.55 7.82
CA GLU A 56 14.66 -5.37 7.93
C GLU A 56 14.79 -6.34 6.75
N LYS A 57 13.65 -6.82 6.27
CA LYS A 57 13.60 -7.81 5.21
C LYS A 57 13.52 -7.17 3.82
N ASN A 58 12.71 -6.13 3.66
CA ASN A 58 12.30 -5.61 2.36
C ASN A 58 12.66 -4.15 2.10
N GLY A 59 13.07 -3.38 3.11
CA GLY A 59 13.33 -1.95 2.94
C GLY A 59 12.06 -1.12 2.78
N LEU A 60 10.92 -1.61 3.25
CA LEU A 60 9.64 -0.94 3.07
C LEU A 60 9.57 0.41 3.78
N MET A 61 10.10 0.51 5.00
CA MET A 61 10.08 1.78 5.74
C MET A 61 10.88 2.86 5.03
N ASP A 62 12.00 2.48 4.43
CA ASP A 62 12.81 3.41 3.67
C ASP A 62 12.04 3.95 2.48
N PHE A 63 11.30 3.09 1.79
CA PHE A 63 10.46 3.49 0.67
C PHE A 63 9.36 4.46 1.12
N LEU A 64 8.67 4.13 2.21
CA LEU A 64 7.60 4.98 2.75
C LEU A 64 8.15 6.33 3.20
N GLN A 65 9.34 6.35 3.77
CA GLN A 65 9.97 7.59 4.20
C GLN A 65 10.29 8.51 3.00
N ILE A 66 10.73 7.93 1.90
CA ILE A 66 10.94 8.69 0.68
C ILE A 66 9.64 9.34 0.23
N LEU A 67 8.54 8.57 0.19
CA LEU A 67 7.25 9.11 -0.22
C LEU A 67 6.76 10.21 0.71
N GLN A 68 6.96 10.06 2.01
CA GLN A 68 6.55 11.08 2.98
C GLN A 68 7.28 12.41 2.80
N ASN A 69 8.48 12.37 2.25
CA ASN A 69 9.26 13.58 1.98
C ASN A 69 8.93 14.22 0.63
N MET A 70 8.07 13.61 -0.15
CA MET A 70 7.63 14.14 -1.44
C MET A 70 6.30 14.87 -1.28
N ASP A 71 6.20 16.08 -1.78
CA ASP A 71 4.97 16.87 -1.71
C ASP A 71 3.86 16.26 -2.52
N GLU A 72 4.18 15.41 -3.48
CA GLU A 72 3.20 14.78 -4.36
C GLU A 72 2.44 13.63 -3.72
N PHE A 73 2.86 13.18 -2.54
CA PHE A 73 2.22 12.04 -1.88
C PHE A 73 1.53 12.44 -0.59
N ASP A 74 0.33 11.90 -0.42
CA ASP A 74 -0.44 11.99 0.82
C ASP A 74 -0.69 10.59 1.35
N CYS A 75 -0.80 10.48 2.67
CA CYS A 75 -1.09 9.21 3.33
C CYS A 75 -2.43 9.27 4.03
N THR A 76 -3.25 8.27 3.79
CA THR A 76 -4.54 8.13 4.47
C THR A 76 -4.58 6.79 5.19
N GLU A 77 -4.87 6.83 6.48
CA GLU A 77 -5.08 5.62 7.26
C GLU A 77 -6.57 5.37 7.43
N PHE A 78 -6.97 4.12 7.19
CA PHE A 78 -8.35 3.71 7.39
C PHE A 78 -8.45 2.88 8.66
N ASN A 79 -9.54 3.06 9.36
CA ASN A 79 -9.86 2.26 10.54
C ASN A 79 -11.20 1.56 10.32
N ILE A 80 -11.67 0.85 11.34
CA ILE A 80 -12.91 0.08 11.23
C ILE A 80 -14.11 0.95 10.85
N GLY A 81 -14.11 2.21 11.31
CA GLY A 81 -15.19 3.16 11.00
C GLY A 81 -15.21 3.60 9.54
N ASP A 82 -14.12 3.41 8.83
CA ASP A 82 -13.99 3.80 7.43
C ASP A 82 -14.33 2.68 6.45
N ILE A 83 -14.70 1.50 6.95
CA ILE A 83 -15.00 0.37 6.08
C ILE A 83 -16.28 0.66 5.28
N VAL A 84 -16.14 0.76 3.96
CA VAL A 84 -17.24 1.02 3.04
C VAL A 84 -17.58 -0.29 2.34
N ARG A 85 -18.38 -1.10 3.00
CA ARG A 85 -18.80 -2.41 2.47
C ARG A 85 -20.28 -2.59 2.74
N SER A 86 -20.85 -3.67 2.18
CA SER A 86 -22.25 -4.01 2.48
C SER A 86 -22.43 -4.16 4.01
N GLY A 87 -23.62 -3.88 4.49
CA GLY A 87 -23.91 -3.98 5.92
C GLY A 87 -23.56 -5.36 6.48
N PHE A 88 -23.79 -6.40 5.71
CA PHE A 88 -23.48 -7.77 6.13
C PHE A 88 -21.96 -7.96 6.34
N VAL A 89 -21.15 -7.59 5.36
CA VAL A 89 -19.70 -7.77 5.44
C VAL A 89 -19.12 -6.88 6.54
N ARG A 90 -19.59 -5.64 6.63
CA ARG A 90 -19.14 -4.72 7.68
C ARG A 90 -19.41 -5.29 9.07
N ASN A 91 -20.59 -5.81 9.30
CA ASN A 91 -20.95 -6.40 10.60
C ASN A 91 -20.10 -7.62 10.91
N TYR A 92 -19.82 -8.44 9.92
CA TYR A 92 -18.94 -9.59 10.09
C TYR A 92 -17.56 -9.15 10.56
N LEU A 93 -16.97 -8.17 9.88
CA LEU A 93 -15.63 -7.67 10.23
C LEU A 93 -15.60 -7.07 11.64
N ILE A 94 -16.65 -6.34 12.02
CA ILE A 94 -16.75 -5.76 13.36
C ILE A 94 -16.78 -6.85 14.42
N GLN A 95 -17.60 -7.85 14.23
CA GLN A 95 -17.73 -8.96 15.18
C GLN A 95 -16.44 -9.78 15.26
N LYS A 96 -15.82 -10.02 14.12
CA LYS A 96 -14.54 -10.70 14.06
C LYS A 96 -13.47 -9.96 14.88
N THR A 97 -13.41 -8.65 14.74
CA THR A 97 -12.46 -7.83 15.48
C THR A 97 -12.73 -7.86 16.99
N LYS A 98 -14.01 -7.86 17.39
CA LYS A 98 -14.38 -7.93 18.82
C LYS A 98 -13.91 -9.23 19.47
N LEU A 99 -13.76 -10.29 18.70
CA LEU A 99 -13.23 -11.56 19.21
C LEU A 99 -11.69 -11.57 19.25
N GLY A 100 -11.04 -10.46 18.92
CA GLY A 100 -9.59 -10.37 18.92
C GLY A 100 -8.93 -10.84 17.64
N MET A 101 -9.72 -11.10 16.59
CA MET A 101 -9.19 -11.49 15.28
C MET A 101 -8.99 -10.25 14.41
N GLY A 102 -7.95 -10.25 13.57
CA GLY A 102 -7.65 -9.10 12.73
C GLY A 102 -8.67 -8.86 11.63
N ILE A 103 -8.59 -7.70 10.99
CA ILE A 103 -9.47 -7.30 9.89
C ILE A 103 -9.08 -7.98 8.57
N GLU A 104 -7.87 -8.43 8.49
CA GLU A 104 -7.31 -9.02 7.28
C GLU A 104 -8.22 -9.98 6.57
#